data_704a94585954ec3c5b8ca17eb2e009bf
#
_entry.id   704a94585954ec3c5b8ca17eb2e009bf
#
_cell.length_a   1.000
_cell.length_b   1.000
_cell.length_c   1.000
_cell.angle_alpha   90.00
_cell.angle_beta   90.00
_cell.angle_gamma   90.00
#
_symmetry.space_group_name_H-M   'P 1'
#
loop_
_entity.id
_entity.type
_entity.pdbx_description
1 polymer ?
#
loop_
_entity_poly.entity_id
_entity_poly.type
_entity_poly.pdbx_seq_one_letter_code
_entity_poly.pdbx_strand_id
1 'polypeptide(L)'
;MKNKKEKKQEELTGMAAVWDYLKTFLIIFCVVFAMNKLVYINAVIPSESMQNTIMKGDRVLGNRLAYIKDDPERYDIVIFKYPDDPSKIFIKRVIGLPGETVTVKDGKVYIDGKEQTQAVSFCPEEMAGSFGPYEVPEDSYFVMGDNRNNSLDSRYWDNTYVKKEAILAKAGFRYWPLNKVGFVNKSAEK
;
A
#
# COMPACT_ATOMS: atom_id res chain seq x y z
N MET A 1 18.86 -61.80 -0.99
CA MET A 1 19.99 -60.85 -1.14
C MET A 1 19.79 -60.09 -2.45
N LYS A 2 19.50 -58.76 -2.41
CA LYS A 2 19.39 -57.93 -3.62
C LYS A 2 20.75 -57.85 -4.31
N ASN A 3 20.75 -58.04 -5.62
CA ASN A 3 21.96 -58.07 -6.45
C ASN A 3 22.60 -56.65 -6.46
N LYS A 4 23.93 -56.56 -6.55
CA LYS A 4 24.69 -55.31 -6.55
C LYS A 4 24.25 -54.33 -7.65
N LYS A 5 23.70 -54.84 -8.76
CA LYS A 5 23.12 -54.04 -9.85
C LYS A 5 21.78 -53.42 -9.46
N GLU A 6 20.91 -54.11 -8.73
CA GLU A 6 19.62 -53.58 -8.26
C GLU A 6 19.81 -52.47 -7.22
N LYS A 7 20.74 -52.63 -6.27
CA LYS A 7 21.08 -51.58 -5.31
C LYS A 7 21.59 -50.30 -5.99
N LYS A 8 22.45 -50.43 -7.01
CA LYS A 8 22.97 -49.26 -7.75
C LYS A 8 21.89 -48.58 -8.56
N GLN A 9 20.87 -49.30 -9.04
CA GLN A 9 19.75 -48.76 -9.79
C GLN A 9 18.74 -48.05 -8.86
N GLU A 10 18.53 -48.57 -7.66
CA GLU A 10 17.73 -47.91 -6.60
C GLU A 10 18.41 -46.60 -6.10
N GLU A 11 19.72 -46.59 -5.93
CA GLU A 11 20.48 -45.42 -5.56
C GLU A 11 20.45 -44.31 -6.67
N LEU A 12 20.52 -44.72 -7.93
CA LEU A 12 20.44 -43.78 -9.08
C LEU A 12 19.02 -43.20 -9.23
N THR A 13 17.97 -44.00 -9.00
CA THR A 13 16.57 -43.55 -8.97
C THR A 13 16.29 -42.62 -7.77
N GLY A 14 16.86 -42.93 -6.61
CA GLY A 14 16.79 -42.08 -5.43
C GLY A 14 17.46 -40.73 -5.62
N MET A 15 18.65 -40.71 -6.21
CA MET A 15 19.35 -39.43 -6.52
C MET A 15 18.62 -38.60 -7.58
N ALA A 16 18.04 -39.23 -8.60
CA ALA A 16 17.24 -38.51 -9.60
C ALA A 16 16.00 -37.88 -8.97
N ALA A 17 15.31 -38.59 -8.09
CA ALA A 17 14.18 -38.04 -7.36
C ALA A 17 14.58 -36.89 -6.45
N VAL A 18 15.72 -36.96 -5.76
CA VAL A 18 16.25 -35.83 -4.95
C VAL A 18 16.53 -34.60 -5.84
N TRP A 19 17.12 -34.82 -7.02
CA TRP A 19 17.37 -33.74 -7.99
C TRP A 19 16.08 -33.07 -8.47
N ASP A 20 15.02 -33.84 -8.71
CA ASP A 20 13.73 -33.30 -9.15
C ASP A 20 13.04 -32.51 -8.04
N TYR A 21 13.13 -32.94 -6.78
CA TYR A 21 12.65 -32.15 -5.64
C TYR A 21 13.46 -30.85 -5.47
N LEU A 22 14.79 -30.89 -5.63
CA LEU A 22 15.64 -29.71 -5.54
C LEU A 22 15.31 -28.69 -6.64
N LYS A 23 15.13 -29.15 -7.89
CA LYS A 23 14.71 -28.28 -9.00
C LYS A 23 13.35 -27.64 -8.72
N THR A 24 12.38 -28.46 -8.28
CA THR A 24 11.03 -27.96 -7.96
C THR A 24 11.08 -26.92 -6.84
N PHE A 25 11.83 -27.20 -5.77
CA PHE A 25 12.05 -26.24 -4.69
C PHE A 25 12.68 -24.95 -5.19
N LEU A 26 13.71 -25.02 -6.02
CA LEU A 26 14.38 -23.84 -6.60
C LEU A 26 13.44 -23.03 -7.47
N ILE A 27 12.63 -23.67 -8.31
CA ILE A 27 11.62 -22.99 -9.13
C ILE A 27 10.62 -22.26 -8.26
N ILE A 28 10.03 -22.95 -7.27
CA ILE A 28 9.07 -22.33 -6.33
C ILE A 28 9.71 -21.16 -5.59
N PHE A 29 10.94 -21.33 -5.09
CA PHE A 29 11.69 -20.27 -4.41
C PHE A 29 11.89 -19.06 -5.32
N CYS A 30 12.33 -19.26 -6.56
CA CYS A 30 12.53 -18.17 -7.53
C CYS A 30 11.20 -17.45 -7.86
N VAL A 31 10.11 -18.20 -8.05
CA VAL A 31 8.78 -17.62 -8.30
C VAL A 31 8.31 -16.78 -7.11
N VAL A 32 8.36 -17.33 -5.90
CA VAL A 32 7.96 -16.62 -4.68
C VAL A 32 8.84 -15.38 -4.46
N PHE A 33 10.14 -15.51 -4.67
CA PHE A 33 11.08 -14.37 -4.56
C PHE A 33 10.77 -13.29 -5.59
N ALA A 34 10.53 -13.66 -6.84
CA ALA A 34 10.13 -12.72 -7.89
C ALA A 34 8.80 -12.02 -7.57
N MET A 35 7.80 -12.76 -7.12
CA MET A 35 6.52 -12.18 -6.71
C MET A 35 6.69 -11.16 -5.57
N ASN A 36 7.47 -11.48 -4.54
CA ASN A 36 7.72 -10.56 -3.44
C ASN A 36 8.51 -9.31 -3.85
N LYS A 37 9.36 -9.40 -4.88
CA LYS A 37 10.15 -8.25 -5.35
C LYS A 37 9.41 -7.40 -6.37
N LEU A 38 8.68 -8.01 -7.28
CA LEU A 38 8.09 -7.34 -8.44
C LEU A 38 6.61 -6.99 -8.26
N VAL A 39 5.86 -7.84 -7.55
CA VAL A 39 4.39 -7.72 -7.47
C VAL A 39 3.94 -7.08 -6.18
N TYR A 40 4.55 -7.45 -5.05
CA TYR A 40 4.07 -7.01 -3.75
C TYR A 40 5.10 -6.20 -2.97
N ILE A 41 4.59 -5.30 -2.14
CA ILE A 41 5.33 -4.66 -1.06
C ILE A 41 4.69 -5.04 0.27
N ASN A 42 5.50 -5.53 1.20
CA ASN A 42 5.06 -5.85 2.55
C ASN A 42 5.35 -4.66 3.46
N ALA A 43 4.31 -4.04 4.00
CA ALA A 43 4.41 -2.90 4.88
C ALA A 43 3.97 -3.26 6.30
N VAL A 44 4.83 -2.97 7.27
CA VAL A 44 4.48 -2.96 8.69
C VAL A 44 4.16 -1.52 9.07
N ILE A 45 3.01 -1.28 9.70
CA ILE A 45 2.52 0.06 10.01
C ILE A 45 3.10 0.55 11.34
N PRO A 46 4.02 1.55 11.32
CA PRO A 46 4.69 2.00 12.54
C PRO A 46 3.93 3.10 13.30
N SER A 47 2.97 3.78 12.67
CA SER A 47 2.31 4.97 13.20
C SER A 47 0.79 4.85 13.22
N GLU A 48 0.14 5.78 13.88
CA GLU A 48 -1.32 5.85 14.03
C GLU A 48 -2.00 6.76 12.99
N SER A 49 -1.23 7.27 12.02
CA SER A 49 -1.75 8.25 11.04
C SER A 49 -2.90 7.74 10.15
N MET A 50 -3.05 6.43 10.01
CA MET A 50 -4.13 5.76 9.28
C MET A 50 -5.11 5.05 10.21
N GLN A 51 -5.11 5.39 11.49
CA GLN A 51 -6.02 4.83 12.50
C GLN A 51 -7.46 4.96 12.04
N ASN A 52 -8.29 4.02 12.45
CA ASN A 52 -9.63 3.69 11.98
C ASN A 52 -9.64 2.74 10.76
N THR A 53 -8.77 2.91 9.79
CA THR A 53 -8.66 1.99 8.64
C THR A 53 -7.53 0.97 8.83
N ILE A 54 -6.34 1.44 9.16
CA ILE A 54 -5.14 0.62 9.37
C ILE A 54 -4.52 1.03 10.71
N MET A 55 -4.35 0.04 11.59
CA MET A 55 -3.85 0.29 12.94
C MET A 55 -2.32 0.12 12.99
N LYS A 56 -1.70 0.80 13.95
CA LYS A 56 -0.28 0.56 14.29
C LYS A 56 -0.05 -0.93 14.60
N GLY A 57 0.98 -1.51 14.00
CA GLY A 57 1.31 -2.93 14.11
C GLY A 57 0.65 -3.82 13.07
N ASP A 58 -0.33 -3.32 12.31
CA ASP A 58 -0.91 -4.05 11.18
C ASP A 58 0.16 -4.35 10.12
N ARG A 59 0.00 -5.48 9.41
CA ARG A 59 0.82 -5.81 8.25
C ARG A 59 -0.06 -5.87 7.01
N VAL A 60 0.34 -5.10 6.01
CA VAL A 60 -0.44 -4.86 4.79
C VAL A 60 0.38 -5.23 3.56
N LEU A 61 -0.26 -5.90 2.61
CA LEU A 61 0.28 -6.11 1.27
C LEU A 61 -0.17 -4.99 0.35
N GLY A 62 0.79 -4.34 -0.29
CA GLY A 62 0.56 -3.39 -1.38
C GLY A 62 0.85 -4.05 -2.73
N ASN A 63 0.00 -3.78 -3.73
CA ASN A 63 0.17 -4.20 -5.11
C ASN A 63 1.00 -3.17 -5.88
N ARG A 64 2.21 -3.53 -6.31
CA ARG A 64 3.10 -2.67 -7.12
C ARG A 64 2.62 -2.49 -8.54
N LEU A 65 1.85 -3.45 -9.06
CA LEU A 65 1.39 -3.46 -10.44
C LEU A 65 0.13 -2.60 -10.64
N ALA A 66 -0.49 -2.13 -9.55
CA ALA A 66 -1.77 -1.43 -9.60
C ALA A 66 -1.75 -0.18 -10.49
N TYR A 67 -0.60 0.51 -10.53
CA TYR A 67 -0.46 1.79 -11.24
C TYR A 67 0.50 1.73 -12.44
N ILE A 68 0.72 0.53 -13.00
CA ILE A 68 1.51 0.37 -14.24
C ILE A 68 0.74 0.88 -15.47
N LYS A 69 -0.58 0.63 -15.49
CA LYS A 69 -1.46 1.04 -16.60
C LYS A 69 -2.48 2.08 -16.18
N ASP A 70 -2.82 2.10 -14.93
CA ASP A 70 -3.84 2.97 -14.35
C ASP A 70 -3.19 4.05 -13.48
N ASP A 71 -3.98 5.07 -13.13
CA ASP A 71 -3.59 6.11 -12.20
C ASP A 71 -4.18 5.85 -10.81
N PRO A 72 -3.54 6.36 -9.74
CA PRO A 72 -4.18 6.39 -8.44
C PRO A 72 -5.53 7.11 -8.46
N GLU A 73 -6.54 6.44 -7.94
CA GLU A 73 -7.89 6.97 -7.83
C GLU A 73 -8.10 7.69 -6.49
N ARG A 74 -9.11 8.56 -6.43
CA ARG A 74 -9.51 9.20 -5.18
C ARG A 74 -9.89 8.14 -4.15
N TYR A 75 -9.41 8.33 -2.93
CA TYR A 75 -9.54 7.44 -1.77
C TYR A 75 -8.72 6.15 -1.82
N ASP A 76 -7.91 5.92 -2.83
CA ASP A 76 -6.92 4.86 -2.78
C ASP A 76 -5.95 5.06 -1.61
N ILE A 77 -5.59 3.99 -0.94
CA ILE A 77 -4.51 4.01 0.04
C ILE A 77 -3.22 3.67 -0.68
N VAL A 78 -2.29 4.61 -0.70
CA VAL A 78 -1.03 4.49 -1.41
C VAL A 78 0.16 4.36 -0.47
N ILE A 79 1.12 3.53 -0.86
CA ILE A 79 2.45 3.39 -0.23
C ILE A 79 3.42 4.12 -1.13
N PHE A 80 4.17 5.09 -0.60
CA PHE A 80 4.99 5.99 -1.40
C PHE A 80 6.25 6.44 -0.64
N LYS A 81 7.21 7.00 -1.38
CA LYS A 81 8.39 7.66 -0.81
C LYS A 81 7.98 9.04 -0.32
N TYR A 82 8.34 9.36 0.92
CA TYR A 82 8.03 10.65 1.54
C TYR A 82 8.68 11.80 0.76
N PRO A 83 7.94 12.86 0.36
CA PRO A 83 8.47 13.90 -0.52
C PRO A 83 9.63 14.70 0.06
N ASP A 84 9.65 14.96 1.39
CA ASP A 84 10.72 15.73 2.02
C ASP A 84 11.93 14.84 2.40
N ASP A 85 11.75 13.51 2.43
CA ASP A 85 12.81 12.53 2.69
C ASP A 85 12.52 11.20 1.99
N PRO A 86 12.93 11.01 0.73
CA PRO A 86 12.64 9.80 -0.05
C PRO A 86 13.23 8.49 0.49
N SER A 87 14.07 8.56 1.52
CA SER A 87 14.54 7.36 2.25
C SER A 87 13.45 6.72 3.11
N LYS A 88 12.41 7.49 3.46
CA LYS A 88 11.27 7.06 4.27
C LYS A 88 10.08 6.67 3.39
N ILE A 89 9.38 5.62 3.80
CA ILE A 89 8.17 5.14 3.13
C ILE A 89 6.98 5.46 4.01
N PHE A 90 5.98 6.14 3.41
CA PHE A 90 4.74 6.51 4.07
C PHE A 90 3.56 5.78 3.43
N ILE A 91 2.46 5.74 4.19
CA ILE A 91 1.17 5.24 3.73
C ILE A 91 0.11 6.28 4.07
N LYS A 92 -0.66 6.72 3.06
CA LYS A 92 -1.74 7.72 3.19
C LYS A 92 -2.85 7.43 2.18
N ARG A 93 -3.95 8.16 2.33
CA ARG A 93 -5.08 8.12 1.40
C ARG A 93 -5.01 9.27 0.41
N VAL A 94 -5.26 8.98 -0.87
CA VAL A 94 -5.39 9.99 -1.93
C VAL A 94 -6.66 10.79 -1.72
N ILE A 95 -6.52 12.11 -1.65
CA ILE A 95 -7.64 13.05 -1.46
C ILE A 95 -7.80 13.96 -2.68
N GLY A 96 -6.72 14.56 -3.17
CA GLY A 96 -6.71 15.39 -4.38
C GLY A 96 -6.02 14.68 -5.53
N LEU A 97 -6.61 14.75 -6.71
CA LEU A 97 -6.09 14.24 -7.98
C LEU A 97 -5.40 15.36 -8.76
N PRO A 98 -4.58 15.03 -9.79
CA PRO A 98 -3.94 16.04 -10.65
C PRO A 98 -4.92 17.09 -11.18
N GLY A 99 -4.54 18.36 -11.14
CA GLY A 99 -5.33 19.49 -11.62
C GLY A 99 -6.44 19.98 -10.70
N GLU A 100 -6.68 19.32 -9.57
CA GLU A 100 -7.75 19.70 -8.64
C GLU A 100 -7.29 20.67 -7.56
N THR A 101 -8.23 21.43 -7.02
CA THR A 101 -8.01 22.30 -5.87
C THR A 101 -8.59 21.69 -4.60
N VAL A 102 -7.73 21.40 -3.63
CA VAL A 102 -8.11 20.83 -2.33
C VAL A 102 -8.21 21.97 -1.30
N THR A 103 -9.32 22.04 -0.59
CA THR A 103 -9.50 22.95 0.55
C THR A 103 -10.05 22.19 1.74
N VAL A 104 -9.51 22.45 2.92
CA VAL A 104 -10.04 21.94 4.19
C VAL A 104 -10.58 23.12 4.97
N LYS A 105 -11.88 23.09 5.27
CA LYS A 105 -12.57 24.14 6.01
C LYS A 105 -13.67 23.55 6.90
N ASP A 106 -13.78 24.08 8.11
CA ASP A 106 -14.81 23.69 9.09
C ASP A 106 -14.90 22.14 9.26
N GLY A 107 -13.75 21.47 9.38
CA GLY A 107 -13.66 20.02 9.55
C GLY A 107 -13.93 19.19 8.28
N LYS A 108 -14.18 19.82 7.14
CA LYS A 108 -14.59 19.18 5.89
C LYS A 108 -13.57 19.37 4.78
N VAL A 109 -13.55 18.40 3.85
CA VAL A 109 -12.71 18.44 2.64
C VAL A 109 -13.57 18.89 1.46
N TYR A 110 -13.06 19.84 0.69
CA TYR A 110 -13.65 20.34 -0.55
C TYR A 110 -12.67 20.10 -1.70
N ILE A 111 -13.19 19.62 -2.82
CA ILE A 111 -12.49 19.50 -4.10
C ILE A 111 -13.20 20.37 -5.11
N ASP A 112 -12.48 21.33 -5.70
CA ASP A 112 -13.03 22.33 -6.64
C ASP A 112 -14.30 23.02 -6.08
N GLY A 113 -14.27 23.33 -4.79
CA GLY A 113 -15.38 23.96 -4.06
C GLY A 113 -16.53 23.01 -3.69
N LYS A 114 -16.48 21.71 -4.04
CA LYS A 114 -17.52 20.73 -3.72
C LYS A 114 -17.14 19.91 -2.49
N GLU A 115 -18.01 19.83 -1.50
CA GLU A 115 -17.81 19.04 -0.28
C GLU A 115 -17.69 17.54 -0.61
N GLN A 116 -16.69 16.91 -0.04
CA GLN A 116 -16.41 15.47 -0.20
C GLN A 116 -16.97 14.71 1.02
N THR A 117 -18.26 14.39 0.98
CA THR A 117 -18.94 13.70 2.09
C THR A 117 -18.36 12.31 2.38
N GLN A 118 -17.86 11.60 1.35
CA GLN A 118 -17.20 10.30 1.53
C GLN A 118 -15.87 10.42 2.29
N ALA A 119 -15.20 11.57 2.28
CA ALA A 119 -13.98 11.79 3.05
C ALA A 119 -14.22 11.70 4.56
N VAL A 120 -15.46 11.95 5.02
CA VAL A 120 -15.87 11.85 6.41
C VAL A 120 -15.99 10.38 6.86
N SER A 121 -16.33 9.46 5.97
CA SER A 121 -16.53 8.04 6.32
C SER A 121 -15.23 7.35 6.78
N PHE A 122 -14.06 7.89 6.42
CA PHE A 122 -12.75 7.39 6.85
C PHE A 122 -12.24 8.06 8.13
N CYS A 123 -12.90 9.16 8.55
CA CYS A 123 -12.52 9.95 9.70
C CYS A 123 -13.76 10.29 10.51
N PRO A 124 -14.07 9.51 11.56
CA PRO A 124 -15.24 9.77 12.41
C PRO A 124 -15.10 11.01 13.29
N GLU A 125 -13.90 11.56 13.44
CA GLU A 125 -13.62 12.74 14.24
C GLU A 125 -13.67 14.00 13.37
N GLU A 126 -14.20 15.10 13.90
CA GLU A 126 -14.09 16.40 13.26
C GLU A 126 -12.64 16.83 13.12
N MET A 127 -12.25 17.19 11.93
CA MET A 127 -10.90 17.62 11.63
C MET A 127 -10.68 19.05 12.12
N ALA A 128 -9.63 19.25 12.91
CA ALA A 128 -9.26 20.57 13.41
C ALA A 128 -8.55 21.39 12.33
N GLY A 129 -8.80 22.69 12.31
CA GLY A 129 -8.10 23.68 11.46
C GLY A 129 -8.70 23.81 10.06
N SER A 130 -8.18 24.81 9.36
CA SER A 130 -8.47 25.09 7.95
C SER A 130 -7.17 25.13 7.17
N PHE A 131 -7.14 24.54 5.97
CA PHE A 131 -5.93 24.37 5.16
C PHE A 131 -6.26 24.60 3.69
N GLY A 132 -5.29 25.16 2.95
CA GLY A 132 -5.41 25.40 1.53
C GLY A 132 -5.87 26.84 1.21
N PRO A 133 -6.29 27.11 -0.05
CA PRO A 133 -6.41 26.12 -1.12
C PRO A 133 -5.06 25.56 -1.58
N TYR A 134 -5.04 24.27 -1.97
CA TYR A 134 -3.90 23.60 -2.55
C TYR A 134 -4.23 23.19 -3.98
N GLU A 135 -3.55 23.78 -4.95
CA GLU A 135 -3.66 23.39 -6.36
C GLU A 135 -2.74 22.22 -6.63
N VAL A 136 -3.32 21.04 -6.92
CA VAL A 136 -2.57 19.81 -7.13
C VAL A 136 -1.93 19.85 -8.52
N PRO A 137 -0.58 19.80 -8.63
CA PRO A 137 0.08 19.80 -9.93
C PRO A 137 -0.26 18.56 -10.75
N GLU A 138 -0.07 18.65 -12.07
CA GLU A 138 -0.11 17.46 -12.95
C GLU A 138 0.88 16.40 -12.47
N ASP A 139 0.52 15.13 -12.64
CA ASP A 139 1.29 13.97 -12.16
C ASP A 139 1.56 13.93 -10.65
N SER A 140 0.80 14.67 -9.85
CA SER A 140 0.93 14.73 -8.39
C SER A 140 -0.40 14.48 -7.68
N TYR A 141 -0.31 14.10 -6.40
CA TYR A 141 -1.45 13.76 -5.57
C TYR A 141 -1.35 14.46 -4.23
N PHE A 142 -2.49 14.92 -3.73
CA PHE A 142 -2.62 15.42 -2.36
C PHE A 142 -3.14 14.27 -1.50
N VAL A 143 -2.41 13.93 -0.44
CA VAL A 143 -2.72 12.77 0.40
C VAL A 143 -2.93 13.17 1.86
N MET A 144 -3.83 12.48 2.55
CA MET A 144 -4.09 12.69 3.97
C MET A 144 -4.13 11.36 4.73
N GLY A 145 -3.78 11.42 6.02
CA GLY A 145 -4.04 10.29 6.92
C GLY A 145 -5.51 10.20 7.30
N ASP A 146 -5.99 9.00 7.58
CA ASP A 146 -7.36 8.80 8.07
C ASP A 146 -7.54 9.28 9.52
N ASN A 147 -6.47 9.25 10.33
CA ASN A 147 -6.41 9.96 11.62
C ASN A 147 -6.07 11.44 11.36
N ARG A 148 -7.06 12.21 10.95
CA ARG A 148 -6.93 13.59 10.47
C ARG A 148 -6.21 14.54 11.43
N ASN A 149 -6.44 14.36 12.72
CA ASN A 149 -5.89 15.22 13.76
C ASN A 149 -4.50 14.74 14.25
N ASN A 150 -4.09 13.51 13.90
CA ASN A 150 -2.79 12.94 14.27
C ASN A 150 -2.08 12.34 13.05
N SER A 151 -1.94 13.13 12.01
CA SER A 151 -1.26 12.73 10.77
C SER A 151 -0.37 13.83 10.24
N LEU A 152 0.91 13.51 10.08
CA LEU A 152 1.84 14.30 9.28
C LEU A 152 1.64 13.90 7.81
N ASP A 153 0.99 14.79 7.02
CA ASP A 153 0.61 14.53 5.64
C ASP A 153 0.71 15.81 4.77
N SER A 154 0.17 15.80 3.57
CA SER A 154 0.27 16.90 2.60
C SER A 154 -0.08 18.29 3.14
N ARG A 155 -0.84 18.37 4.21
CA ARG A 155 -1.18 19.65 4.87
C ARG A 155 -0.01 20.31 5.58
N TYR A 156 1.02 19.53 5.94
CA TYR A 156 2.10 19.95 6.83
C TYR A 156 3.51 19.79 6.25
N TRP A 157 3.64 19.17 5.06
CA TRP A 157 4.93 18.94 4.43
C TRP A 157 5.42 20.17 3.69
N ASP A 158 6.73 20.34 3.59
CA ASP A 158 7.35 21.37 2.77
C ASP A 158 7.09 21.11 1.28
N ASN A 159 7.28 19.86 0.85
CA ASN A 159 6.87 19.35 -0.45
C ASN A 159 5.48 18.72 -0.34
N THR A 160 4.46 19.54 -0.40
CA THR A 160 3.04 19.18 -0.15
C THR A 160 2.56 17.94 -0.93
N TYR A 161 3.05 17.73 -2.15
CA TYR A 161 2.46 16.78 -3.09
C TYR A 161 3.32 15.55 -3.29
N VAL A 162 2.64 14.39 -3.44
CA VAL A 162 3.27 13.11 -3.80
C VAL A 162 3.26 12.96 -5.30
N LYS A 163 4.42 12.93 -5.95
CA LYS A 163 4.53 12.67 -7.38
C LYS A 163 4.13 11.23 -7.70
N LYS A 164 3.51 10.98 -8.86
CA LYS A 164 3.14 9.64 -9.32
C LYS A 164 4.31 8.66 -9.26
N GLU A 165 5.50 9.08 -9.69
CA GLU A 165 6.73 8.26 -9.69
C GLU A 165 7.21 7.85 -8.28
N ALA A 166 6.81 8.59 -7.25
CA ALA A 166 7.12 8.27 -5.85
C ALA A 166 6.18 7.21 -5.27
N ILE A 167 5.05 6.92 -5.93
CA ILE A 167 4.07 5.94 -5.48
C ILE A 167 4.58 4.53 -5.82
N LEU A 168 4.73 3.70 -4.80
CA LEU A 168 5.33 2.38 -4.90
C LEU A 168 4.29 1.27 -5.08
N ALA A 169 3.10 1.43 -4.50
CA ALA A 169 2.05 0.41 -4.53
C ALA A 169 0.70 0.96 -4.02
N LYS A 170 -0.39 0.29 -4.43
CA LYS A 170 -1.72 0.41 -3.82
C LYS A 170 -1.81 -0.55 -2.64
N ALA A 171 -2.04 -0.04 -1.43
CA ALA A 171 -2.30 -0.87 -0.26
C ALA A 171 -3.66 -1.56 -0.42
N GLY A 172 -3.72 -2.89 -0.24
CA GLY A 172 -4.94 -3.63 -0.56
C GLY A 172 -5.37 -4.62 0.51
N PHE A 173 -4.47 -5.43 1.04
CA PHE A 173 -4.83 -6.56 1.88
C PHE A 173 -4.05 -6.57 3.19
N ARG A 174 -4.78 -6.52 4.33
CA ARG A 174 -4.21 -6.71 5.66
C ARG A 174 -4.20 -8.20 5.98
N TYR A 175 -3.03 -8.78 6.26
CA TYR A 175 -2.87 -10.19 6.60
C TYR A 175 -2.51 -10.41 8.09
N TRP A 176 -2.22 -9.36 8.83
CA TRP A 176 -1.99 -9.39 10.27
C TRP A 176 -2.55 -8.15 10.96
N PRO A 177 -3.17 -8.29 12.14
CA PRO A 177 -3.37 -9.52 12.93
C PRO A 177 -4.43 -10.44 12.33
N LEU A 178 -4.35 -11.76 12.63
CA LEU A 178 -5.21 -12.79 12.01
C LEU A 178 -6.72 -12.56 12.23
N ASN A 179 -7.10 -11.94 13.34
CA ASN A 179 -8.50 -11.60 13.63
C ASN A 179 -9.03 -10.40 12.84
N LYS A 180 -8.16 -9.72 12.07
CA LYS A 180 -8.52 -8.54 11.24
C LYS A 180 -8.10 -8.70 9.78
N VAL A 181 -7.89 -9.92 9.32
CA VAL A 181 -7.54 -10.21 7.91
C VAL A 181 -8.65 -9.74 6.98
N GLY A 182 -8.27 -9.02 5.92
CA GLY A 182 -9.23 -8.50 4.94
C GLY A 182 -8.69 -7.35 4.11
N PHE A 183 -9.49 -6.89 3.17
CA PHE A 183 -9.15 -5.72 2.34
C PHE A 183 -9.26 -4.42 3.16
N VAL A 184 -8.26 -3.54 3.00
CA VAL A 184 -8.20 -2.23 3.68
C VAL A 184 -8.86 -1.11 2.87
N ASN A 185 -9.03 -1.30 1.57
CA ASN A 185 -9.78 -0.40 0.68
C ASN A 185 -11.27 -0.79 0.64
N LYS A 186 -11.93 -0.92 1.77
CA LYS A 186 -13.38 -0.88 1.73
C LYS A 186 -13.75 0.57 1.40
N SER A 187 -14.18 0.81 0.15
CA SER A 187 -15.06 1.93 -0.13
C SER A 187 -16.19 1.85 0.88
N ALA A 188 -16.53 2.96 1.52
CA ALA A 188 -17.76 3.01 2.30
C ALA A 188 -18.87 2.45 1.39
N GLU A 189 -19.52 1.38 1.83
CA GLU A 189 -20.65 0.79 1.12
C GLU A 189 -21.64 1.89 0.80
N LYS A 190 -22.11 1.88 -0.44
CA LYS A 190 -23.13 2.82 -0.94
C LYS A 190 -24.40 2.75 -0.12
#